data_b2cc8dcdbecca6c101ac5e47910eca03
#
_entry.id   b2cc8dcdbecca6c101ac5e47910eca03
#
_cell.length_a   1.000
_cell.length_b   1.000
_cell.length_c   1.000
_cell.angle_alpha   90.00
_cell.angle_beta   90.00
_cell.angle_gamma   90.00
#
_symmetry.space_group_name_H-M   'P 1'
#
loop_
_entity.id
_entity.type
_entity.pdbx_description
1 polymer ?
#
loop_
_entity_poly.entity_id
_entity_poly.type
_entity_poly.pdbx_seq_one_letter_code
_entity_poly.pdbx_strand_id
1 'polypeptide(L)'
;MAVAPVAPPVQTQAPASSSASADEEAIYLKSFDQLRAGKYDAAIGGFKAMLGKYPQGNYADNAWYWMGESYHVKGDDNNALRSYQSLLQQFPASPKVPDALLKTGVIYQDQNKTPQARDAYQKLLKAYPSSNAASQARSRLAQLR
;
A
#
# COMPACT_ATOMS: atom_id res chain seq x y z
N MET A 1 3.72 17.77 -1.42
CA MET A 1 3.04 18.05 -0.16
C MET A 1 2.57 16.74 0.46
N ALA A 2 3.15 16.38 1.59
CA ALA A 2 2.78 15.15 2.23
C ALA A 2 1.42 15.35 2.92
N VAL A 3 0.41 14.71 2.40
CA VAL A 3 -0.84 14.59 3.13
C VAL A 3 -0.53 13.70 4.33
N ALA A 4 -0.76 14.21 5.53
CA ALA A 4 -0.63 13.38 6.72
C ALA A 4 -1.60 12.20 6.57
N PRO A 5 -1.11 10.98 6.51
CA PRO A 5 -2.02 9.86 6.38
C PRO A 5 -2.83 9.72 7.64
N VAL A 6 -4.10 9.56 7.46
CA VAL A 6 -4.99 9.17 8.56
C VAL A 6 -4.59 7.76 9.00
N ALA A 7 -4.57 7.54 10.29
CA ALA A 7 -4.28 6.20 10.81
C ALA A 7 -5.22 5.18 10.14
N PRO A 8 -4.68 4.14 9.52
CA PRO A 8 -5.52 3.19 8.80
C PRO A 8 -6.42 2.42 9.75
N PRO A 9 -7.63 2.08 9.30
CA PRO A 9 -8.53 1.30 10.12
C PRO A 9 -7.95 -0.08 10.43
N VAL A 10 -8.16 -0.50 11.64
CA VAL A 10 -7.80 -1.85 12.08
C VAL A 10 -8.66 -2.85 11.32
N GLN A 11 -8.02 -3.84 10.74
CA GLN A 11 -8.73 -4.89 10.05
C GLN A 11 -9.30 -5.91 11.04
N THR A 12 -10.55 -6.26 10.83
CA THR A 12 -11.16 -7.34 11.60
C THR A 12 -10.76 -8.68 11.00
N GLN A 13 -9.59 -9.15 11.36
CA GLN A 13 -9.23 -10.55 11.14
C GLN A 13 -9.34 -11.30 12.47
N ALA A 14 -9.49 -12.62 12.37
CA ALA A 14 -9.52 -13.46 13.56
C ALA A 14 -8.29 -13.19 14.43
N PRO A 15 -8.47 -12.99 15.74
CA PRO A 15 -7.39 -12.52 16.58
C PRO A 15 -6.27 -13.52 16.70
N ALA A 16 -5.05 -13.11 16.33
CA ALA A 16 -3.85 -13.65 16.93
C ALA A 16 -3.94 -13.48 18.44
N SER A 17 -3.16 -14.23 19.22
CA SER A 17 -3.14 -14.03 20.66
C SER A 17 -2.97 -12.54 20.99
N SER A 18 -3.63 -12.06 22.04
CA SER A 18 -3.66 -10.63 22.38
C SER A 18 -2.28 -10.00 22.50
N SER A 19 -1.26 -10.76 22.97
CA SER A 19 0.11 -10.27 23.07
C SER A 19 0.79 -10.10 21.69
N ALA A 20 0.58 -11.06 20.78
CA ALA A 20 1.13 -10.96 19.42
C ALA A 20 0.51 -9.79 18.66
N SER A 21 -0.80 -9.57 18.82
CA SER A 21 -1.50 -8.44 18.20
C SER A 21 -1.00 -7.10 18.73
N ALA A 22 -0.73 -7.00 20.04
CA ALA A 22 -0.20 -5.79 20.65
C ALA A 22 1.25 -5.50 20.18
N ASP A 23 2.08 -6.53 20.06
CA ASP A 23 3.44 -6.39 19.53
C ASP A 23 3.44 -5.95 18.07
N GLU A 24 2.58 -6.57 17.27
CA GLU A 24 2.41 -6.21 15.87
C GLU A 24 2.00 -4.74 15.74
N GLU A 25 0.99 -4.35 16.48
CA GLU A 25 0.49 -2.96 16.48
C GLU A 25 1.58 -1.97 16.87
N ALA A 26 2.36 -2.28 17.90
CA ALA A 26 3.44 -1.40 18.37
C ALA A 26 4.50 -1.19 17.28
N ILE A 27 4.89 -2.26 16.59
CA ILE A 27 5.87 -2.17 15.49
C ILE A 27 5.26 -1.38 14.33
N TYR A 28 4.01 -1.64 14.01
CA TYR A 28 3.29 -0.96 12.94
C TYR A 28 3.22 0.56 13.19
N LEU A 29 2.77 0.95 14.38
CA LEU A 29 2.62 2.37 14.72
C LEU A 29 3.97 3.10 14.73
N LYS A 30 5.01 2.46 15.25
CA LYS A 30 6.35 3.05 15.23
C LYS A 30 6.85 3.25 13.80
N SER A 31 6.66 2.24 12.94
CA SER A 31 7.08 2.32 11.54
C SER A 31 6.29 3.40 10.79
N PHE A 32 5.01 3.48 11.04
CA PHE A 32 4.14 4.50 10.47
C PHE A 32 4.56 5.92 10.90
N ASP A 33 4.89 6.11 12.17
CA ASP A 33 5.39 7.39 12.67
C ASP A 33 6.72 7.78 12.01
N GLN A 34 7.59 6.81 11.78
CA GLN A 34 8.84 7.05 11.05
C GLN A 34 8.57 7.49 9.62
N LEU A 35 7.59 6.87 8.95
CA LEU A 35 7.17 7.29 7.62
C LEU A 35 6.68 8.74 7.62
N ARG A 36 5.83 9.09 8.57
CA ARG A 36 5.30 10.46 8.72
C ARG A 36 6.40 11.48 8.99
N ALA A 37 7.44 11.06 9.69
CA ALA A 37 8.60 11.90 9.99
C ALA A 37 9.59 12.01 8.82
N GLY A 38 9.33 11.35 7.70
CA GLY A 38 10.22 11.32 6.55
C GLY A 38 11.41 10.36 6.69
N LYS A 39 11.37 9.50 7.70
CA LYS A 39 12.42 8.49 7.93
C LYS A 39 12.07 7.21 7.18
N TYR A 40 12.20 7.27 5.85
CA TYR A 40 11.70 6.21 4.98
C TYR A 40 12.44 4.89 5.14
N ASP A 41 13.77 4.92 5.27
CA ASP A 41 14.55 3.69 5.46
C ASP A 41 14.21 3.01 6.78
N ALA A 42 14.04 3.77 7.85
CA ALA A 42 13.64 3.25 9.15
C ALA A 42 12.23 2.65 9.08
N ALA A 43 11.30 3.34 8.42
CA ALA A 43 9.93 2.84 8.23
C ALA A 43 9.94 1.51 7.46
N ILE A 44 10.66 1.44 6.37
CA ILE A 44 10.78 0.23 5.55
C ILE A 44 11.34 -0.92 6.41
N GLY A 45 12.40 -0.67 7.16
CA GLY A 45 12.99 -1.67 8.05
C GLY A 45 12.00 -2.17 9.09
N GLY A 46 11.23 -1.27 9.68
CA GLY A 46 10.19 -1.62 10.66
C GLY A 46 9.07 -2.46 10.05
N PHE A 47 8.55 -2.06 8.90
CA PHE A 47 7.51 -2.83 8.21
C PHE A 47 8.01 -4.21 7.79
N LYS A 48 9.25 -4.31 7.28
CA LYS A 48 9.86 -5.61 6.94
C LYS A 48 9.96 -6.52 8.16
N ALA A 49 10.44 -6.00 9.27
CA ALA A 49 10.55 -6.76 10.51
C ALA A 49 9.19 -7.26 10.98
N MET A 50 8.16 -6.40 10.91
CA MET A 50 6.81 -6.76 11.27
C MET A 50 6.26 -7.87 10.35
N LEU A 51 6.43 -7.73 9.05
CA LEU A 51 5.95 -8.73 8.08
C LEU A 51 6.68 -10.06 8.20
N GLY A 52 7.96 -10.03 8.59
CA GLY A 52 8.72 -11.25 8.87
C GLY A 52 8.21 -11.98 10.10
N LYS A 53 7.77 -11.25 11.13
CA LYS A 53 7.28 -11.82 12.38
C LYS A 53 5.80 -12.14 12.32
N TYR A 54 5.00 -11.31 11.65
CA TYR A 54 3.54 -11.43 11.59
C TYR A 54 3.05 -11.36 10.13
N PRO A 55 3.41 -12.34 9.28
CA PRO A 55 3.11 -12.26 7.83
C PRO A 55 1.62 -12.25 7.51
N GLN A 56 0.78 -12.76 8.41
CA GLN A 56 -0.68 -12.79 8.25
C GLN A 56 -1.38 -11.99 9.36
N GLY A 57 -0.67 -11.06 9.98
CA GLY A 57 -1.19 -10.26 11.07
C GLY A 57 -2.25 -9.26 10.65
N ASN A 58 -2.87 -8.63 11.64
CA ASN A 58 -3.97 -7.68 11.42
C ASN A 58 -3.53 -6.43 10.66
N TYR A 59 -2.25 -6.09 10.70
CA TYR A 59 -1.69 -4.91 10.05
C TYR A 59 -0.81 -5.25 8.84
N ALA A 60 -0.74 -6.54 8.45
CA ALA A 60 0.18 -6.96 7.39
C ALA A 60 -0.14 -6.29 6.04
N ASP A 61 -1.40 -6.20 5.67
CA ASP A 61 -1.81 -5.54 4.43
C ASP A 61 -1.49 -4.04 4.45
N ASN A 62 -1.77 -3.37 5.55
CA ASN A 62 -1.40 -1.97 5.71
C ASN A 62 0.12 -1.77 5.63
N ALA A 63 0.89 -2.69 6.23
CA ALA A 63 2.35 -2.63 6.19
C ALA A 63 2.88 -2.74 4.75
N TRP A 64 2.34 -3.66 3.96
CA TRP A 64 2.72 -3.75 2.55
C TRP A 64 2.43 -2.44 1.81
N TYR A 65 1.25 -1.87 2.05
CA TYR A 65 0.87 -0.61 1.38
C TYR A 65 1.81 0.53 1.75
N TRP A 66 2.04 0.76 3.04
CA TRP A 66 2.88 1.87 3.50
C TRP A 66 4.36 1.67 3.19
N MET A 67 4.79 0.41 3.14
CA MET A 67 6.15 0.11 2.66
C MET A 67 6.29 0.48 1.18
N GLY A 68 5.27 0.18 0.38
CA GLY A 68 5.22 0.63 -1.03
C GLY A 68 5.32 2.14 -1.16
N GLU A 69 4.55 2.87 -0.34
CA GLU A 69 4.61 4.34 -0.31
C GLU A 69 6.00 4.85 0.07
N SER A 70 6.62 4.23 1.07
CA SER A 70 7.96 4.61 1.53
C SER A 70 9.02 4.42 0.43
N TYR A 71 8.95 3.30 -0.27
CA TYR A 71 9.83 3.07 -1.41
C TYR A 71 9.61 4.08 -2.54
N HIS A 72 8.33 4.35 -2.84
CA HIS A 72 8.00 5.29 -3.92
C HIS A 72 8.53 6.69 -3.65
N VAL A 73 8.35 7.20 -2.42
CA VAL A 73 8.87 8.53 -2.04
C VAL A 73 10.38 8.59 -2.14
N LYS A 74 11.07 7.48 -1.86
CA LYS A 74 12.53 7.39 -2.05
C LYS A 74 12.96 7.33 -3.51
N GLY A 75 12.03 7.13 -4.43
CA GLY A 75 12.34 6.92 -5.84
C GLY A 75 12.65 5.47 -6.20
N ASP A 76 12.45 4.54 -5.27
CA ASP A 76 12.66 3.11 -5.52
C ASP A 76 11.35 2.46 -5.99
N ASP A 77 10.98 2.76 -7.23
CA ASP A 77 9.71 2.33 -7.79
C ASP A 77 9.64 0.81 -8.00
N ASN A 78 10.75 0.15 -8.23
CA ASN A 78 10.77 -1.31 -8.37
C ASN A 78 10.31 -2.00 -7.09
N ASN A 79 10.86 -1.60 -5.95
CA ASN A 79 10.45 -2.15 -4.66
C ASN A 79 9.06 -1.67 -4.24
N ALA A 80 8.66 -0.45 -4.61
CA ALA A 80 7.30 0.02 -4.40
C ALA A 80 6.30 -0.89 -5.12
N LEU A 81 6.51 -1.17 -6.40
CA LEU A 81 5.66 -2.06 -7.18
C LEU A 81 5.59 -3.47 -6.58
N ARG A 82 6.73 -4.00 -6.11
CA ARG A 82 6.76 -5.31 -5.45
C ARG A 82 5.93 -5.33 -4.17
N SER A 83 5.99 -4.26 -3.39
CA SER A 83 5.22 -4.14 -2.15
C SER A 83 3.73 -4.11 -2.44
N TYR A 84 3.29 -3.30 -3.40
CA TYR A 84 1.88 -3.26 -3.81
C TYR A 84 1.43 -4.61 -4.37
N GLN A 85 2.25 -5.25 -5.19
CA GLN A 85 1.93 -6.57 -5.75
C GLN A 85 1.78 -7.62 -4.65
N SER A 86 2.63 -7.60 -3.63
CA SER A 86 2.51 -8.51 -2.49
C SER A 86 1.20 -8.32 -1.76
N LEU A 87 0.77 -7.07 -1.58
CA LEU A 87 -0.54 -6.78 -0.99
C LEU A 87 -1.67 -7.39 -1.83
N LEU A 88 -1.63 -7.17 -3.14
CA LEU A 88 -2.68 -7.66 -4.04
C LEU A 88 -2.76 -9.19 -4.04
N GLN A 89 -1.61 -9.87 -3.98
CA GLN A 89 -1.54 -11.33 -4.03
C GLN A 89 -1.89 -11.98 -2.70
N GLN A 90 -1.42 -11.42 -1.61
CA GLN A 90 -1.59 -12.02 -0.29
C GLN A 90 -2.88 -11.60 0.42
N PHE A 91 -3.37 -10.41 0.13
CA PHE A 91 -4.55 -9.83 0.78
C PHE A 91 -5.53 -9.27 -0.25
N PRO A 92 -6.06 -10.10 -1.16
CA PRO A 92 -6.92 -9.61 -2.24
C PRO A 92 -8.23 -8.97 -1.76
N ALA A 93 -8.65 -9.26 -0.53
CA ALA A 93 -9.84 -8.67 0.06
C ALA A 93 -9.56 -7.44 0.93
N SER A 94 -8.30 -7.00 1.00
CA SER A 94 -7.93 -5.84 1.82
C SER A 94 -8.58 -4.57 1.29
N PRO A 95 -9.07 -3.67 2.18
CA PRO A 95 -9.56 -2.36 1.75
C PRO A 95 -8.46 -1.46 1.17
N LYS A 96 -7.19 -1.84 1.27
CA LYS A 96 -6.07 -1.13 0.65
C LYS A 96 -5.85 -1.51 -0.82
N VAL A 97 -6.52 -2.54 -1.32
CA VAL A 97 -6.33 -3.00 -2.70
C VAL A 97 -6.65 -1.90 -3.73
N PRO A 98 -7.76 -1.15 -3.63
CA PRO A 98 -8.01 -0.09 -4.61
C PRO A 98 -6.89 0.96 -4.65
N ASP A 99 -6.40 1.40 -3.50
CA ASP A 99 -5.32 2.36 -3.44
C ASP A 99 -4.01 1.80 -4.00
N ALA A 100 -3.72 0.53 -3.74
CA ALA A 100 -2.52 -0.12 -4.28
C ALA A 100 -2.57 -0.24 -5.80
N LEU A 101 -3.74 -0.55 -6.36
CA LEU A 101 -3.93 -0.57 -7.82
C LEU A 101 -3.73 0.82 -8.42
N LEU A 102 -4.28 1.85 -7.78
CA LEU A 102 -4.09 3.23 -8.24
C LEU A 102 -2.60 3.61 -8.25
N LYS A 103 -1.90 3.34 -7.16
CA LYS A 103 -0.47 3.66 -7.05
C LYS A 103 0.37 2.91 -8.06
N THR A 104 0.04 1.64 -8.29
CA THR A 104 0.69 0.84 -9.34
C THR A 104 0.53 1.50 -10.71
N GLY A 105 -0.69 1.91 -11.04
CA GLY A 105 -0.97 2.61 -12.29
C GLY A 105 -0.19 3.92 -12.41
N VAL A 106 -0.15 4.71 -11.35
CA VAL A 106 0.57 5.99 -11.31
C VAL A 106 2.07 5.79 -11.57
N ILE A 107 2.67 4.80 -10.92
CA ILE A 107 4.10 4.51 -11.13
C ILE A 107 4.36 4.13 -12.58
N TYR A 108 3.56 3.24 -13.15
CA TYR A 108 3.73 2.87 -14.55
C TYR A 108 3.51 4.05 -15.50
N GLN A 109 2.51 4.90 -15.20
CA GLN A 109 2.27 6.10 -16.00
C GLN A 109 3.49 7.04 -15.98
N ASP A 110 4.06 7.26 -14.80
CA ASP A 110 5.25 8.09 -14.64
C ASP A 110 6.47 7.52 -15.37
N GLN A 111 6.52 6.21 -15.51
CA GLN A 111 7.57 5.50 -16.27
C GLN A 111 7.27 5.42 -17.77
N ASN A 112 6.19 6.03 -18.24
CA ASN A 112 5.72 5.97 -19.63
C ASN A 112 5.39 4.52 -20.07
N LYS A 113 5.06 3.66 -19.13
CA LYS A 113 4.62 2.29 -19.40
C LYS A 113 3.10 2.28 -19.52
N THR A 114 2.60 2.86 -20.60
CA THR A 114 1.17 3.11 -20.82
C THR A 114 0.32 1.83 -20.78
N PRO A 115 0.71 0.70 -21.42
CA PRO A 115 -0.10 -0.52 -21.34
C PRO A 115 -0.27 -1.03 -19.90
N GLN A 116 0.81 -1.01 -19.12
CA GLN A 116 0.77 -1.46 -17.72
C GLN A 116 -0.06 -0.51 -16.85
N ALA A 117 0.09 0.80 -17.07
CA ALA A 117 -0.71 1.79 -16.35
C ALA A 117 -2.21 1.58 -16.63
N ARG A 118 -2.55 1.43 -17.90
CA ARG A 118 -3.93 1.20 -18.33
C ARG A 118 -4.51 -0.06 -17.69
N ASP A 119 -3.74 -1.14 -17.68
CA ASP A 119 -4.16 -2.41 -17.07
C ASP A 119 -4.50 -2.23 -15.58
N ALA A 120 -3.63 -1.56 -14.83
CA ALA A 120 -3.86 -1.32 -13.41
C ALA A 120 -5.12 -0.50 -13.17
N TYR A 121 -5.30 0.60 -13.91
CA TYR A 121 -6.47 1.44 -13.77
C TYR A 121 -7.76 0.71 -14.15
N GLN A 122 -7.73 -0.08 -15.23
CA GLN A 122 -8.91 -0.85 -15.67
C GLN A 122 -9.30 -1.91 -14.66
N LYS A 123 -8.32 -2.60 -14.07
CA LYS A 123 -8.60 -3.56 -12.99
C LYS A 123 -9.26 -2.89 -11.80
N LEU A 124 -8.78 -1.71 -11.43
CA LEU A 124 -9.35 -0.92 -10.35
C LEU A 124 -10.81 -0.55 -10.65
N LEU A 125 -11.08 -0.03 -11.84
CA LEU A 125 -12.43 0.39 -12.23
C LEU A 125 -13.39 -0.78 -12.30
N LYS A 126 -12.93 -1.94 -12.76
CA LYS A 126 -13.76 -3.13 -12.87
C LYS A 126 -14.14 -3.70 -11.50
N ALA A 127 -13.18 -3.76 -10.59
CA ALA A 127 -13.37 -4.42 -9.29
C ALA A 127 -13.93 -3.47 -8.22
N TYR A 128 -13.60 -2.18 -8.29
CA TYR A 128 -13.92 -1.22 -7.23
C TYR A 128 -14.45 0.11 -7.82
N PRO A 129 -15.53 0.06 -8.63
CA PRO A 129 -15.96 1.24 -9.40
C PRO A 129 -16.43 2.41 -8.56
N SER A 130 -16.82 2.17 -7.31
CA SER A 130 -17.35 3.21 -6.41
C SER A 130 -16.30 3.77 -5.45
N SER A 131 -15.05 3.29 -5.52
CA SER A 131 -14.00 3.76 -4.62
C SER A 131 -13.49 5.15 -5.02
N ASN A 132 -12.93 5.87 -4.05
CA ASN A 132 -12.24 7.13 -4.34
C ASN A 132 -11.08 6.92 -5.30
N ALA A 133 -10.36 5.83 -5.16
CA ALA A 133 -9.27 5.46 -6.06
C ALA A 133 -9.77 5.32 -7.50
N ALA A 134 -10.96 4.74 -7.70
CA ALA A 134 -11.55 4.59 -9.03
C ALA A 134 -11.80 5.95 -9.71
N SER A 135 -12.24 6.92 -8.95
CA SER A 135 -12.45 8.28 -9.48
C SER A 135 -11.14 8.86 -10.02
N GLN A 136 -10.05 8.72 -9.28
CA GLN A 136 -8.73 9.15 -9.72
C GLN A 136 -8.23 8.34 -10.92
N ALA A 137 -8.49 7.05 -10.94
CA ALA A 137 -8.11 6.18 -12.06
C ALA A 137 -8.81 6.61 -13.36
N ARG A 138 -10.09 6.98 -13.30
CA ARG A 138 -10.81 7.48 -14.48
C ARG A 138 -10.15 8.72 -15.06
N SER A 139 -9.79 9.67 -14.20
CA SER A 139 -9.12 10.90 -14.64
C SER A 139 -7.77 10.58 -15.28
N ARG A 140 -7.03 9.66 -14.69
CA ARG A 140 -5.71 9.31 -15.22
C ARG A 140 -5.80 8.50 -16.52
N LEU A 141 -6.80 7.62 -16.66
CA LEU A 141 -7.03 6.90 -17.92
C LEU A 141 -7.29 7.87 -19.08
N ALA A 142 -8.04 8.94 -18.82
CA ALA A 142 -8.31 9.95 -19.83
C ALA A 142 -7.05 10.68 -20.29
N GLN A 143 -6.00 10.69 -19.49
CA GLN A 143 -4.71 11.31 -19.81
C GLN A 143 -3.76 10.38 -20.56
N LEU A 144 -4.02 9.07 -20.52
CA LEU A 144 -3.17 8.09 -21.22
C LEU A 144 -3.40 8.14 -22.73
N ARG A 145 -2.32 8.05 -23.47
CA ARG A 145 -2.37 8.10 -24.93
C ARG A 145 -1.77 6.83 -25.54
#